data_beffa4139707ff44d176f503d238d58f
#
_entry.id   beffa4139707ff44d176f503d238d58f
#
_cell.length_a   1.000
_cell.length_b   1.000
_cell.length_c   1.000
_cell.angle_alpha   90.00
_cell.angle_beta   90.00
_cell.angle_gamma   90.00
#
_symmetry.space_group_name_H-M   'P 1'
#
loop_
_entity.id
_entity.type
_entity.pdbx_description
1 polymer ?
#
loop_
_entity_poly.entity_id
_entity_poly.type
_entity_poly.pdbx_seq_one_letter_code
_entity_poly.pdbx_strand_id
1 'polypeptide(L)'
;MRQVKSLNNRISIHQYMNDIGDRLDREFSNLFPPSWKVPETLRESMSYSLMAGGKRMRPLLVIAACEAGGGNRDAALPVACAVEMVHTYSLIHDDLPAMDNDDYRRGKLTNHKVFGEASAILAGDALLTHAFYSVIQASRQHGVPAERVLSIVEDLAEYAGPRGMVGGQVADMEGEQGLTTLEQLEYIHLHKTSDLIMFSLMAGGHIANCSDSQIESLRTFGHHIGLAFQIQDDILDLVGDESKLGKPVQSDLKQEKVTYPYFIGLDASKREVERLTAEAKRVISEGNFTDPTRLLEISDFLMARDH
;
A
#
# COMPACT_ATOMS: atom_id res chain seq x y z
N MET A 1 -0.80 19.56 -35.69
CA MET A 1 -1.68 18.40 -36.00
C MET A 1 -0.98 17.04 -35.79
N ARG A 2 -0.18 16.85 -34.70
CA ARG A 2 0.53 15.57 -34.41
C ARG A 2 0.30 15.06 -32.96
N GLN A 3 -0.54 15.68 -32.15
CA GLN A 3 -0.76 15.32 -30.73
C GLN A 3 -2.04 14.51 -30.44
N VAL A 4 -2.89 14.20 -31.40
CA VAL A 4 -4.21 13.56 -31.14
C VAL A 4 -4.20 12.04 -31.44
N LYS A 5 -3.10 11.45 -31.90
CA LYS A 5 -3.06 10.02 -32.28
C LYS A 5 -2.50 9.05 -31.22
N SER A 6 -2.06 9.50 -30.02
CA SER A 6 -1.48 8.60 -29.01
C SER A 6 -2.45 8.13 -27.91
N LEU A 7 -3.64 8.68 -27.85
CA LEU A 7 -4.62 8.37 -26.77
C LEU A 7 -5.41 7.06 -26.94
N ASN A 8 -5.36 6.42 -28.09
CA ASN A 8 -6.26 5.29 -28.41
C ASN A 8 -5.65 3.89 -28.23
N ASN A 9 -4.47 3.74 -27.60
CA ASN A 9 -3.86 2.40 -27.44
C ASN A 9 -3.42 2.07 -26.01
N ARG A 10 -3.86 2.85 -24.98
CA ARG A 10 -3.58 2.50 -23.59
C ARG A 10 -4.57 1.43 -23.11
N ILE A 11 -4.01 0.39 -22.49
CA ILE A 11 -4.83 -0.60 -21.76
C ILE A 11 -5.60 0.09 -20.63
N SER A 12 -6.80 -0.41 -20.29
CA SER A 12 -7.61 0.12 -19.20
C SER A 12 -6.87 0.02 -17.86
N ILE A 13 -7.31 0.81 -16.86
CA ILE A 13 -6.74 0.71 -15.51
C ILE A 13 -6.87 -0.71 -14.93
N HIS A 14 -7.99 -1.39 -15.17
CA HIS A 14 -8.19 -2.77 -14.72
C HIS A 14 -7.22 -3.75 -15.38
N GLN A 15 -6.99 -3.62 -16.70
CA GLN A 15 -6.01 -4.46 -17.40
C GLN A 15 -4.59 -4.18 -16.90
N TYR A 16 -4.26 -2.92 -16.60
CA TYR A 16 -2.98 -2.52 -16.03
C TYR A 16 -2.77 -3.13 -14.63
N MET A 17 -3.78 -3.08 -13.77
CA MET A 17 -3.75 -3.70 -12.44
C MET A 17 -3.58 -5.22 -12.53
N ASN A 18 -4.31 -5.88 -13.42
CA ASN A 18 -4.21 -7.32 -13.63
C ASN A 18 -2.81 -7.73 -14.13
N ASP A 19 -2.24 -7.02 -15.11
CA ASP A 19 -0.88 -7.28 -15.62
C ASP A 19 0.16 -7.20 -14.48
N ILE A 20 0.06 -6.20 -13.61
CA ILE A 20 0.95 -6.06 -12.46
C ILE A 20 0.71 -7.18 -11.44
N GLY A 21 -0.53 -7.53 -11.14
CA GLY A 21 -0.88 -8.63 -10.26
C GLY A 21 -0.29 -9.96 -10.73
N ASP A 22 -0.46 -10.30 -12.01
CA ASP A 22 0.09 -11.51 -12.61
C ASP A 22 1.63 -11.55 -12.57
N ARG A 23 2.27 -10.39 -12.69
CA ARG A 23 3.74 -10.29 -12.58
C ARG A 23 4.21 -10.53 -11.15
N LEU A 24 3.56 -9.91 -10.17
CA LEU A 24 3.87 -10.10 -8.76
C LEU A 24 3.69 -11.56 -8.33
N ASP A 25 2.61 -12.22 -8.76
CA ASP A 25 2.35 -13.61 -8.44
C ASP A 25 3.43 -14.55 -9.01
N ARG A 26 3.98 -14.23 -10.18
CA ARG A 26 5.15 -14.95 -10.73
C ARG A 26 6.41 -14.74 -9.88
N GLU A 27 6.67 -13.51 -9.43
CA GLU A 27 7.82 -13.22 -8.55
C GLU A 27 7.67 -13.92 -7.21
N PHE A 28 6.48 -13.88 -6.59
CA PHE A 28 6.21 -14.55 -5.32
C PHE A 28 6.30 -16.07 -5.41
N SER A 29 5.98 -16.66 -6.58
CA SER A 29 6.18 -18.09 -6.82
C SER A 29 7.67 -18.48 -6.86
N ASN A 30 8.56 -17.52 -7.09
CA ASN A 30 10.01 -17.69 -7.15
C ASN A 30 10.73 -16.83 -6.10
N LEU A 31 10.13 -16.67 -4.93
CA LEU A 31 10.55 -15.71 -3.90
C LEU A 31 12.01 -15.88 -3.46
N PHE A 32 12.50 -17.12 -3.39
CA PHE A 32 13.83 -17.40 -2.87
C PHE A 32 14.80 -17.83 -3.97
N PRO A 33 16.09 -17.40 -3.89
CA PRO A 33 17.11 -17.97 -4.76
C PRO A 33 17.16 -19.50 -4.63
N PRO A 34 17.34 -20.24 -5.74
CA PRO A 34 17.38 -21.71 -5.72
C PRO A 34 18.44 -22.33 -4.80
N SER A 35 19.49 -21.56 -4.48
CA SER A 35 20.56 -21.97 -3.57
C SER A 35 20.18 -21.89 -2.09
N TRP A 36 19.09 -21.20 -1.75
CA TRP A 36 18.67 -21.05 -0.35
C TRP A 36 17.87 -22.26 0.12
N LYS A 37 18.32 -22.83 1.25
CA LYS A 37 17.61 -23.92 1.93
C LYS A 37 16.67 -23.30 2.97
N VAL A 38 15.44 -22.98 2.54
CA VAL A 38 14.40 -22.44 3.43
C VAL A 38 13.55 -23.60 3.93
N PRO A 39 13.25 -23.68 5.26
CA PRO A 39 12.31 -24.68 5.78
C PRO A 39 10.97 -24.64 5.05
N GLU A 40 10.42 -25.82 4.72
CA GLU A 40 9.23 -25.91 3.88
C GLU A 40 8.02 -25.22 4.52
N THR A 41 7.76 -25.47 5.81
CA THR A 41 6.67 -24.82 6.55
C THR A 41 6.77 -23.28 6.52
N LEU A 42 7.99 -22.72 6.63
CA LEU A 42 8.17 -21.27 6.54
C LEU A 42 7.83 -20.75 5.15
N ARG A 43 8.31 -21.43 4.09
CA ARG A 43 8.02 -21.09 2.70
C ARG A 43 6.52 -21.14 2.41
N GLU A 44 5.86 -22.21 2.83
CA GLU A 44 4.42 -22.39 2.65
C GLU A 44 3.62 -21.30 3.38
N SER A 45 3.97 -21.00 4.63
CA SER A 45 3.32 -19.98 5.44
C SER A 45 3.46 -18.57 4.82
N MET A 46 4.65 -18.18 4.38
CA MET A 46 4.89 -16.91 3.68
C MET A 46 4.09 -16.84 2.37
N SER A 47 4.18 -17.89 1.55
CA SER A 47 3.49 -17.96 0.25
C SER A 47 1.97 -17.94 0.40
N TYR A 48 1.43 -18.62 1.41
CA TYR A 48 0.00 -18.67 1.71
C TYR A 48 -0.59 -17.27 1.83
N SER A 49 0.03 -16.39 2.61
CA SER A 49 -0.45 -15.03 2.81
C SER A 49 -0.15 -14.11 1.62
N LEU A 50 1.04 -14.22 1.00
CA LEU A 50 1.37 -13.46 -0.20
C LEU A 50 0.42 -13.77 -1.37
N MET A 51 0.02 -15.04 -1.54
CA MET A 51 -0.85 -15.50 -2.61
C MET A 51 -2.34 -15.47 -2.24
N ALA A 52 -2.71 -14.86 -1.11
CA ALA A 52 -4.10 -14.74 -0.68
C ALA A 52 -4.94 -13.76 -1.53
N GLY A 53 -4.35 -13.14 -2.55
CA GLY A 53 -5.00 -12.14 -3.39
C GLY A 53 -4.93 -10.73 -2.82
N GLY A 54 -5.82 -9.86 -3.29
CA GLY A 54 -5.88 -8.44 -2.92
C GLY A 54 -5.67 -7.51 -4.11
N LYS A 55 -5.97 -6.22 -3.91
CA LYS A 55 -5.91 -5.21 -5.00
C LYS A 55 -4.48 -4.82 -5.40
N ARG A 56 -3.45 -5.26 -4.68
CA ARG A 56 -2.02 -4.98 -4.96
C ARG A 56 -1.73 -3.48 -5.18
N MET A 57 -2.40 -2.61 -4.43
CA MET A 57 -2.33 -1.16 -4.67
C MET A 57 -0.94 -0.58 -4.42
N ARG A 58 -0.24 -1.01 -3.36
CA ARG A 58 1.10 -0.50 -3.05
C ARG A 58 2.13 -0.86 -4.12
N PRO A 59 2.24 -2.11 -4.58
CA PRO A 59 3.03 -2.46 -5.76
C PRO A 59 2.67 -1.67 -7.02
N LEU A 60 1.37 -1.49 -7.27
CA LEU A 60 0.86 -0.70 -8.39
C LEU A 60 1.39 0.73 -8.36
N LEU A 61 1.39 1.37 -7.17
CA LEU A 61 1.89 2.73 -6.98
C LEU A 61 3.40 2.83 -7.20
N VAL A 62 4.20 1.84 -6.76
CA VAL A 62 5.66 1.79 -7.04
C VAL A 62 5.90 1.81 -8.56
N ILE A 63 5.22 0.94 -9.29
CA ILE A 63 5.40 0.80 -10.73
C ILE A 63 4.89 2.04 -11.46
N ALA A 64 3.70 2.56 -11.11
CA ALA A 64 3.14 3.75 -11.74
C ALA A 64 3.99 5.01 -11.51
N ALA A 65 4.55 5.19 -10.32
CA ALA A 65 5.45 6.31 -10.01
C ALA A 65 6.77 6.19 -10.78
N CYS A 66 7.32 4.98 -10.91
CA CYS A 66 8.50 4.74 -11.73
C CYS A 66 8.23 5.09 -13.20
N GLU A 67 7.13 4.62 -13.78
CA GLU A 67 6.72 4.95 -15.15
C GLU A 67 6.47 6.45 -15.33
N ALA A 68 5.84 7.11 -14.34
CA ALA A 68 5.62 8.56 -14.38
C ALA A 68 6.92 9.35 -14.48
N GLY A 69 7.97 8.91 -13.80
CA GLY A 69 9.31 9.47 -13.91
C GLY A 69 10.07 9.08 -15.19
N GLY A 70 9.51 8.21 -16.04
CA GLY A 70 10.16 7.69 -17.24
C GLY A 70 11.11 6.53 -16.98
N GLY A 71 11.01 5.89 -15.81
CA GLY A 71 11.83 4.75 -15.41
C GLY A 71 11.39 3.41 -16.01
N ASN A 72 12.18 2.38 -15.77
CA ASN A 72 11.93 1.03 -16.24
C ASN A 72 11.07 0.25 -15.23
N ARG A 73 9.90 -0.22 -15.67
CA ARG A 73 8.97 -1.05 -14.89
C ARG A 73 9.63 -2.30 -14.28
N ASP A 74 10.52 -2.96 -15.05
CA ASP A 74 11.19 -4.17 -14.58
C ASP A 74 12.15 -3.87 -13.42
N ALA A 75 12.77 -2.70 -13.42
CA ALA A 75 13.62 -2.25 -12.32
C ALA A 75 12.81 -1.90 -11.04
N ALA A 76 11.52 -1.55 -11.19
CA ALA A 76 10.62 -1.27 -10.08
C ALA A 76 10.05 -2.55 -9.43
N LEU A 77 10.01 -3.66 -10.15
CA LEU A 77 9.35 -4.89 -9.71
C LEU A 77 9.91 -5.46 -8.39
N PRO A 78 11.23 -5.53 -8.14
CA PRO A 78 11.77 -5.99 -6.85
C PRO A 78 11.27 -5.14 -5.67
N VAL A 79 11.16 -3.82 -5.84
CA VAL A 79 10.68 -2.91 -4.79
C VAL A 79 9.16 -3.00 -4.62
N ALA A 80 8.44 -3.20 -5.71
CA ALA A 80 7.00 -3.51 -5.69
C ALA A 80 6.71 -4.81 -4.89
N CYS A 81 7.53 -5.85 -5.09
CA CYS A 81 7.46 -7.06 -4.27
C CYS A 81 7.78 -6.78 -2.79
N ALA A 82 8.80 -5.97 -2.52
CA ALA A 82 9.22 -5.65 -1.16
C ALA A 82 8.09 -4.95 -0.37
N VAL A 83 7.43 -3.95 -0.94
CA VAL A 83 6.34 -3.25 -0.25
C VAL A 83 5.14 -4.16 0.01
N GLU A 84 4.84 -5.09 -0.89
CA GLU A 84 3.77 -6.07 -0.65
C GLU A 84 4.14 -7.08 0.42
N MET A 85 5.42 -7.48 0.53
CA MET A 85 5.91 -8.31 1.64
C MET A 85 5.74 -7.57 2.97
N VAL A 86 6.12 -6.28 3.02
CA VAL A 86 5.94 -5.44 4.21
C VAL A 86 4.46 -5.29 4.56
N HIS A 87 3.60 -5.04 3.61
CA HIS A 87 2.17 -5.02 3.85
C HIS A 87 1.61 -6.38 4.30
N THR A 88 2.12 -7.48 3.74
CA THR A 88 1.63 -8.82 4.07
C THR A 88 2.06 -9.24 5.48
N TYR A 89 3.29 -8.93 5.90
CA TYR A 89 3.71 -9.25 7.26
C TYR A 89 2.84 -8.51 8.28
N SER A 90 2.52 -7.23 8.03
CA SER A 90 1.68 -6.48 8.97
C SER A 90 0.30 -7.12 9.13
N LEU A 91 -0.30 -7.59 8.03
CA LEU A 91 -1.57 -8.31 8.07
C LEU A 91 -1.49 -9.65 8.81
N ILE A 92 -0.39 -10.41 8.64
CA ILE A 92 -0.18 -11.67 9.37
C ILE A 92 -0.11 -11.41 10.88
N HIS A 93 0.62 -10.35 11.29
CA HIS A 93 0.77 -10.02 12.70
C HIS A 93 -0.51 -9.41 13.28
N ASP A 94 -1.22 -8.56 12.53
CA ASP A 94 -2.51 -7.99 12.96
C ASP A 94 -3.54 -9.08 13.24
N ASP A 95 -3.56 -10.17 12.44
CA ASP A 95 -4.51 -11.27 12.61
C ASP A 95 -4.26 -12.14 13.86
N LEU A 96 -3.08 -12.02 14.52
CA LEU A 96 -2.72 -12.86 15.66
C LEU A 96 -3.68 -12.66 16.86
N PRO A 97 -3.83 -13.70 17.74
CA PRO A 97 -4.67 -13.60 18.93
C PRO A 97 -4.30 -12.50 19.91
N ALA A 98 -3.03 -12.03 19.90
CA ALA A 98 -2.55 -10.92 20.70
C ALA A 98 -2.87 -9.53 20.11
N MET A 99 -3.40 -9.50 18.90
CA MET A 99 -3.78 -8.31 18.12
C MET A 99 -5.30 -8.36 17.84
N ASP A 100 -5.73 -8.33 16.57
CA ASP A 100 -7.15 -8.30 16.18
C ASP A 100 -7.86 -9.65 16.40
N ASN A 101 -7.11 -10.75 16.52
CA ASN A 101 -7.61 -12.12 16.69
C ASN A 101 -8.60 -12.55 15.59
N ASP A 102 -8.30 -12.21 14.35
CA ASP A 102 -9.13 -12.51 13.20
C ASP A 102 -8.99 -13.96 12.73
N ASP A 103 -10.10 -14.65 12.51
CA ASP A 103 -10.13 -16.00 11.97
C ASP A 103 -10.03 -16.06 10.45
N TYR A 104 -10.49 -15.01 9.77
CA TYR A 104 -10.56 -14.94 8.31
C TYR A 104 -10.05 -13.63 7.76
N ARG A 105 -9.29 -13.72 6.65
CA ARG A 105 -8.86 -12.57 5.84
C ARG A 105 -9.00 -12.88 4.35
N ARG A 106 -9.66 -11.98 3.61
CA ARG A 106 -9.91 -12.15 2.16
C ARG A 106 -10.61 -13.49 1.84
N GLY A 107 -11.53 -13.93 2.72
CA GLY A 107 -12.31 -15.17 2.56
C GLY A 107 -11.53 -16.46 2.83
N LYS A 108 -10.29 -16.39 3.32
CA LYS A 108 -9.46 -17.53 3.73
C LYS A 108 -9.19 -17.47 5.24
N LEU A 109 -8.92 -18.62 5.86
CA LEU A 109 -8.41 -18.66 7.23
C LEU A 109 -7.12 -17.85 7.33
N THR A 110 -6.93 -17.16 8.46
CA THR A 110 -5.72 -16.40 8.72
C THR A 110 -4.52 -17.32 8.90
N ASN A 111 -3.32 -16.77 8.77
CA ASN A 111 -2.07 -17.53 8.76
C ASN A 111 -1.92 -18.36 10.05
N HIS A 112 -2.17 -17.75 11.21
CA HIS A 112 -2.06 -18.43 12.50
C HIS A 112 -3.08 -19.58 12.69
N LYS A 113 -4.23 -19.51 12.03
CA LYS A 113 -5.23 -20.60 12.05
C LYS A 113 -4.78 -21.80 11.22
N VAL A 114 -3.99 -21.60 10.17
CA VAL A 114 -3.53 -22.66 9.28
C VAL A 114 -2.21 -23.27 9.76
N PHE A 115 -1.24 -22.42 10.18
CA PHE A 115 0.15 -22.83 10.48
C PHE A 115 0.49 -22.75 11.97
N GLY A 116 -0.38 -22.19 12.81
CA GLY A 116 -0.14 -21.91 14.21
C GLY A 116 0.56 -20.56 14.43
N GLU A 117 0.43 -20.01 15.65
CA GLU A 117 0.91 -18.67 16.01
C GLU A 117 2.41 -18.49 15.81
N ALA A 118 3.21 -19.44 16.28
CA ALA A 118 4.68 -19.37 16.15
C ALA A 118 5.13 -19.30 14.68
N SER A 119 4.51 -20.10 13.80
CA SER A 119 4.80 -20.07 12.36
C SER A 119 4.36 -18.77 11.71
N ALA A 120 3.22 -18.23 12.12
CA ALA A 120 2.72 -16.93 11.62
C ALA A 120 3.65 -15.78 12.02
N ILE A 121 4.11 -15.73 13.28
CA ILE A 121 5.10 -14.74 13.74
C ILE A 121 6.37 -14.82 12.89
N LEU A 122 6.93 -16.02 12.75
CA LEU A 122 8.17 -16.23 11.98
C LEU A 122 7.99 -15.94 10.49
N ALA A 123 6.81 -16.20 9.91
CA ALA A 123 6.52 -15.85 8.53
C ALA A 123 6.47 -14.33 8.33
N GLY A 124 5.88 -13.59 9.25
CA GLY A 124 5.90 -12.14 9.26
C GLY A 124 7.31 -11.57 9.35
N ASP A 125 8.11 -12.03 10.32
CA ASP A 125 9.52 -11.64 10.50
C ASP A 125 10.35 -11.91 9.23
N ALA A 126 10.14 -13.08 8.63
CA ALA A 126 10.85 -13.47 7.41
C ALA A 126 10.46 -12.61 6.21
N LEU A 127 9.17 -12.26 6.05
CA LEU A 127 8.70 -11.36 5.00
C LEU A 127 9.29 -9.96 5.15
N LEU A 128 9.24 -9.39 6.36
CA LEU A 128 9.84 -8.09 6.66
C LEU A 128 11.34 -8.07 6.34
N THR A 129 12.08 -9.08 6.78
CA THR A 129 13.52 -9.17 6.53
C THR A 129 13.82 -9.39 5.05
N HIS A 130 13.04 -10.25 4.37
CA HIS A 130 13.22 -10.55 2.94
C HIS A 130 12.89 -9.35 2.04
N ALA A 131 12.03 -8.43 2.49
CA ALA A 131 11.73 -7.20 1.76
C ALA A 131 13.01 -6.37 1.49
N PHE A 132 13.91 -6.25 2.45
CA PHE A 132 15.20 -5.55 2.24
C PHE A 132 16.10 -6.27 1.21
N TYR A 133 16.11 -7.61 1.23
CA TYR A 133 16.80 -8.38 0.19
C TYR A 133 16.21 -8.08 -1.19
N SER A 134 14.88 -8.02 -1.30
CA SER A 134 14.20 -7.71 -2.56
C SER A 134 14.54 -6.30 -3.06
N VAL A 135 14.51 -5.27 -2.20
CA VAL A 135 14.90 -3.89 -2.58
C VAL A 135 16.29 -3.84 -3.21
N ILE A 136 17.27 -4.55 -2.63
CA ILE A 136 18.65 -4.58 -3.13
C ILE A 136 18.73 -5.16 -4.55
N GLN A 137 17.79 -6.02 -4.96
CA GLN A 137 17.79 -6.61 -6.30
C GLN A 137 17.56 -5.54 -7.40
N ALA A 138 16.93 -4.42 -7.10
CA ALA A 138 16.81 -3.31 -8.05
C ALA A 138 18.20 -2.82 -8.53
N SER A 139 19.19 -2.74 -7.65
CA SER A 139 20.57 -2.44 -8.05
C SER A 139 21.27 -3.65 -8.70
N ARG A 140 21.17 -4.85 -8.09
CA ARG A 140 21.93 -6.02 -8.50
C ARG A 140 21.53 -6.56 -9.88
N GLN A 141 20.23 -6.53 -10.19
CA GLN A 141 19.68 -7.14 -11.42
C GLN A 141 19.35 -6.09 -12.48
N HIS A 142 19.03 -4.85 -12.09
CA HIS A 142 18.53 -3.83 -13.01
C HIS A 142 19.39 -2.56 -13.07
N GLY A 143 20.50 -2.50 -12.32
CA GLY A 143 21.46 -1.41 -12.40
C GLY A 143 20.97 -0.08 -11.83
N VAL A 144 19.94 -0.09 -10.98
CA VAL A 144 19.53 1.12 -10.24
C VAL A 144 20.72 1.58 -9.37
N PRO A 145 21.09 2.88 -9.38
CA PRO A 145 22.21 3.37 -8.60
C PRO A 145 22.11 2.99 -7.12
N ALA A 146 23.22 2.53 -6.52
CA ALA A 146 23.22 2.06 -5.13
C ALA A 146 22.77 3.15 -4.16
N GLU A 147 23.08 4.41 -4.43
CA GLU A 147 22.63 5.57 -3.65
C GLU A 147 21.10 5.67 -3.62
N ARG A 148 20.43 5.48 -4.77
CA ARG A 148 18.96 5.45 -4.85
C ARG A 148 18.36 4.28 -4.09
N VAL A 149 19.02 3.12 -4.14
CA VAL A 149 18.59 1.94 -3.34
C VAL A 149 18.77 2.20 -1.85
N LEU A 150 19.82 2.90 -1.42
CA LEU A 150 19.98 3.32 -0.02
C LEU A 150 18.87 4.27 0.43
N SER A 151 18.50 5.25 -0.40
CA SER A 151 17.34 6.13 -0.12
C SER A 151 16.05 5.31 0.03
N ILE A 152 15.80 4.32 -0.84
CA ILE A 152 14.62 3.44 -0.73
C ILE A 152 14.65 2.63 0.58
N VAL A 153 15.82 2.15 1.00
CA VAL A 153 15.96 1.40 2.26
C VAL A 153 15.71 2.31 3.47
N GLU A 154 16.23 3.55 3.44
CA GLU A 154 16.00 4.55 4.47
C GLU A 154 14.52 4.89 4.60
N ASP A 155 13.86 5.21 3.48
CA ASP A 155 12.42 5.47 3.42
C ASP A 155 11.61 4.27 3.92
N LEU A 156 11.97 3.04 3.52
CA LEU A 156 11.29 1.83 3.99
C LEU A 156 11.37 1.68 5.51
N ALA A 157 12.55 1.91 6.08
CA ALA A 157 12.75 1.82 7.52
C ALA A 157 11.97 2.91 8.27
N GLU A 158 11.88 4.12 7.71
CA GLU A 158 11.13 5.23 8.28
C GLU A 158 9.61 5.01 8.21
N TYR A 159 9.08 4.76 7.01
CA TYR A 159 7.63 4.69 6.76
C TYR A 159 6.97 3.36 7.19
N ALA A 160 7.72 2.25 7.24
CA ALA A 160 7.22 0.99 7.78
C ALA A 160 7.53 0.83 9.28
N GLY A 161 8.48 1.57 9.80
CA GLY A 161 9.05 1.41 11.15
C GLY A 161 8.29 2.16 12.26
N PRO A 162 9.01 2.49 13.35
CA PRO A 162 8.40 3.07 14.57
C PRO A 162 7.80 4.47 14.35
N ARG A 163 8.30 5.24 13.38
CA ARG A 163 7.72 6.53 13.01
C ARG A 163 6.49 6.37 12.10
N GLY A 164 6.46 5.31 11.29
CA GLY A 164 5.44 5.06 10.28
C GLY A 164 4.42 4.00 10.73
N MET A 165 4.24 2.97 9.88
CA MET A 165 3.17 1.97 10.02
C MET A 165 3.12 1.29 11.39
N VAL A 166 4.25 0.89 11.96
CA VAL A 166 4.29 0.26 13.29
C VAL A 166 3.86 1.25 14.37
N GLY A 167 4.32 2.50 14.30
CA GLY A 167 3.87 3.56 15.23
C GLY A 167 2.39 3.86 15.10
N GLY A 168 1.87 3.90 13.86
CA GLY A 168 0.44 4.05 13.58
C GLY A 168 -0.40 2.90 14.14
N GLN A 169 0.11 1.67 14.07
CA GLN A 169 -0.54 0.49 14.66
C GLN A 169 -0.61 0.58 16.20
N VAL A 170 0.46 1.03 16.84
CA VAL A 170 0.44 1.27 18.30
C VAL A 170 -0.59 2.32 18.67
N ALA A 171 -0.63 3.44 17.93
CA ALA A 171 -1.61 4.49 18.17
C ALA A 171 -3.06 4.02 17.93
N ASP A 172 -3.31 3.14 16.97
CA ASP A 172 -4.61 2.52 16.72
C ASP A 172 -5.06 1.69 17.92
N MET A 173 -4.20 0.81 18.43
CA MET A 173 -4.47 -0.01 19.62
C MET A 173 -4.71 0.83 20.89
N GLU A 174 -3.97 1.93 21.06
CA GLU A 174 -4.18 2.87 22.17
C GLU A 174 -5.50 3.63 22.01
N GLY A 175 -5.88 3.98 20.78
CA GLY A 175 -7.14 4.64 20.45
C GLY A 175 -8.37 3.80 20.77
N GLU A 176 -8.29 2.48 20.65
CA GLU A 176 -9.39 1.55 21.02
C GLU A 176 -9.65 1.51 22.53
N GLN A 177 -8.68 1.92 23.36
CA GLN A 177 -8.79 1.92 24.83
C GLN A 177 -9.26 3.24 25.40
N GLY A 178 -9.48 4.28 24.60
CA GLY A 178 -9.81 5.62 25.06
C GLY A 178 -10.65 6.46 24.10
N LEU A 179 -10.87 7.72 24.48
CA LEU A 179 -11.55 8.68 23.61
C LEU A 179 -10.53 9.21 22.57
N THR A 180 -10.68 8.80 21.33
CA THR A 180 -9.88 9.30 20.21
C THR A 180 -10.33 10.70 19.80
N THR A 181 -9.40 11.63 19.58
CA THR A 181 -9.65 12.95 18.98
C THR A 181 -9.51 12.89 17.47
N LEU A 182 -10.01 13.91 16.74
CA LEU A 182 -9.81 13.99 15.29
C LEU A 182 -8.31 13.98 14.91
N GLU A 183 -7.47 14.71 15.67
CA GLU A 183 -6.02 14.76 15.43
C GLU A 183 -5.37 13.38 15.62
N GLN A 184 -5.80 12.61 16.62
CA GLN A 184 -5.32 11.23 16.82
C GLN A 184 -5.79 10.30 15.71
N LEU A 185 -7.04 10.44 15.25
CA LEU A 185 -7.54 9.66 14.11
C LEU A 185 -6.77 9.98 12.83
N GLU A 186 -6.50 11.25 12.54
CA GLU A 186 -5.67 11.65 11.41
C GLU A 186 -4.24 11.10 11.52
N TYR A 187 -3.66 11.09 12.72
CA TYR A 187 -2.36 10.45 12.97
C TYR A 187 -2.39 8.96 12.63
N ILE A 188 -3.42 8.23 13.09
CA ILE A 188 -3.59 6.80 12.80
C ILE A 188 -3.73 6.59 11.27
N HIS A 189 -4.62 7.32 10.61
CA HIS A 189 -4.82 7.24 9.17
C HIS A 189 -3.54 7.52 8.36
N LEU A 190 -2.78 8.52 8.79
CA LEU A 190 -1.52 8.88 8.16
C LEU A 190 -0.49 7.77 8.33
N HIS A 191 -0.23 7.36 9.57
CA HIS A 191 0.91 6.47 9.85
C HIS A 191 0.58 5.00 9.60
N LYS A 192 -0.58 4.49 10.03
CA LYS A 192 -0.95 3.09 9.81
C LYS A 192 -1.10 2.74 8.33
N THR A 193 -1.59 3.70 7.50
CA THR A 193 -1.96 3.40 6.11
C THR A 193 -1.23 4.26 5.08
N SER A 194 -1.26 5.60 5.23
CA SER A 194 -0.75 6.50 4.20
C SER A 194 0.76 6.47 4.06
N ASP A 195 1.50 6.16 5.11
CA ASP A 195 2.96 6.08 5.08
C ASP A 195 3.46 5.05 4.06
N LEU A 196 2.88 3.85 3.99
CA LEU A 196 3.25 2.87 2.96
C LEU A 196 2.80 3.27 1.55
N ILE A 197 1.79 4.12 1.41
CA ILE A 197 1.39 4.71 0.12
C ILE A 197 2.44 5.73 -0.31
N MET A 198 2.86 6.64 0.59
CA MET A 198 3.93 7.60 0.34
C MET A 198 5.25 6.89 -0.01
N PHE A 199 5.66 5.92 0.79
CA PHE A 199 6.82 5.08 0.49
C PHE A 199 6.75 4.48 -0.91
N SER A 200 5.62 3.86 -1.27
CA SER A 200 5.46 3.22 -2.59
C SER A 200 5.72 4.18 -3.75
N LEU A 201 5.20 5.38 -3.65
CA LEU A 201 5.35 6.42 -4.68
C LEU A 201 6.78 6.95 -4.73
N MET A 202 7.37 7.30 -3.58
CA MET A 202 8.75 7.80 -3.50
C MET A 202 9.74 6.75 -4.01
N ALA A 203 9.58 5.50 -3.62
CA ALA A 203 10.43 4.40 -4.07
C ALA A 203 10.39 4.23 -5.61
N GLY A 204 9.21 4.32 -6.23
CA GLY A 204 9.08 4.34 -7.69
C GLY A 204 9.82 5.53 -8.32
N GLY A 205 9.72 6.72 -7.72
CA GLY A 205 10.44 7.91 -8.14
C GLY A 205 11.96 7.75 -8.01
N HIS A 206 12.47 7.17 -6.93
CA HIS A 206 13.90 6.88 -6.75
C HIS A 206 14.42 5.93 -7.84
N ILE A 207 13.68 4.88 -8.19
CA ILE A 207 14.05 3.95 -9.27
C ILE A 207 14.13 4.67 -10.62
N ALA A 208 13.20 5.59 -10.89
CA ALA A 208 13.20 6.41 -12.10
C ALA A 208 14.25 7.52 -12.10
N ASN A 209 15.04 7.64 -11.02
CA ASN A 209 16.02 8.73 -10.82
C ASN A 209 15.38 10.13 -10.90
N CYS A 210 14.17 10.26 -10.35
CA CYS A 210 13.47 11.55 -10.23
C CYS A 210 14.29 12.55 -9.43
N SER A 211 14.08 13.84 -9.70
CA SER A 211 14.65 14.94 -8.90
C SER A 211 14.02 15.00 -7.51
N ASP A 212 14.69 15.67 -6.58
CA ASP A 212 14.18 15.84 -5.21
C ASP A 212 12.81 16.52 -5.18
N SER A 213 12.59 17.50 -6.09
CA SER A 213 11.27 18.14 -6.23
C SER A 213 10.19 17.20 -6.73
N GLN A 214 10.52 16.25 -7.60
CA GLN A 214 9.58 15.21 -8.05
C GLN A 214 9.30 14.18 -6.94
N ILE A 215 10.32 13.79 -6.17
CA ILE A 215 10.14 12.92 -4.99
C ILE A 215 9.20 13.60 -3.97
N GLU A 216 9.41 14.90 -3.70
CA GLU A 216 8.53 15.67 -2.81
C GLU A 216 7.08 15.76 -3.35
N SER A 217 6.92 15.91 -4.67
CA SER A 217 5.59 15.87 -5.31
C SER A 217 4.92 14.49 -5.14
N LEU A 218 5.67 13.39 -5.29
CA LEU A 218 5.18 12.03 -5.06
C LEU A 218 4.80 11.80 -3.58
N ARG A 219 5.61 12.31 -2.65
CA ARG A 219 5.33 12.26 -1.21
C ARG A 219 4.03 13.00 -0.88
N THR A 220 3.89 14.23 -1.36
CA THR A 220 2.70 15.06 -1.14
C THR A 220 1.45 14.43 -1.77
N PHE A 221 1.56 13.89 -2.99
CA PHE A 221 0.49 13.12 -3.62
C PHE A 221 0.07 11.93 -2.76
N GLY A 222 1.05 11.15 -2.28
CA GLY A 222 0.80 9.98 -1.42
C GLY A 222 0.11 10.33 -0.11
N HIS A 223 0.51 11.43 0.52
CA HIS A 223 -0.12 11.95 1.72
C HIS A 223 -1.60 12.27 1.48
N HIS A 224 -1.92 13.04 0.45
CA HIS A 224 -3.31 13.43 0.16
C HIS A 224 -4.18 12.23 -0.26
N ILE A 225 -3.68 11.37 -1.15
CA ILE A 225 -4.44 10.19 -1.60
C ILE A 225 -4.60 9.17 -0.47
N GLY A 226 -3.58 8.98 0.37
CA GLY A 226 -3.65 8.07 1.50
C GLY A 226 -4.70 8.50 2.54
N LEU A 227 -4.71 9.78 2.90
CA LEU A 227 -5.71 10.33 3.82
C LEU A 227 -7.12 10.30 3.19
N ALA A 228 -7.27 10.72 1.93
CA ALA A 228 -8.56 10.66 1.21
C ALA A 228 -9.10 9.23 1.17
N PHE A 229 -8.22 8.25 0.94
CA PHE A 229 -8.57 6.83 0.91
C PHE A 229 -9.13 6.35 2.27
N GLN A 230 -8.51 6.73 3.39
CA GLN A 230 -8.98 6.34 4.72
C GLN A 230 -10.29 7.03 5.09
N ILE A 231 -10.44 8.32 4.79
CA ILE A 231 -11.70 9.03 5.00
C ILE A 231 -12.83 8.40 4.15
N GLN A 232 -12.52 7.98 2.91
CA GLN A 232 -13.46 7.28 2.05
C GLN A 232 -13.84 5.90 2.61
N ASP A 233 -12.89 5.16 3.19
CA ASP A 233 -13.17 3.87 3.85
C ASP A 233 -14.09 4.08 5.07
N ASP A 234 -13.86 5.11 5.90
CA ASP A 234 -14.73 5.48 7.02
C ASP A 234 -16.17 5.85 6.56
N ILE A 235 -16.28 6.59 5.43
CA ILE A 235 -17.58 6.91 4.82
C ILE A 235 -18.29 5.63 4.37
N LEU A 236 -17.58 4.72 3.70
CA LEU A 236 -18.14 3.47 3.18
C LEU A 236 -18.56 2.52 4.30
N ASP A 237 -17.84 2.48 5.43
CA ASP A 237 -18.26 1.71 6.59
C ASP A 237 -19.59 2.21 7.17
N LEU A 238 -19.84 3.53 7.11
CA LEU A 238 -21.08 4.13 7.61
C LEU A 238 -22.28 3.97 6.67
N VAL A 239 -22.09 4.12 5.33
CA VAL A 239 -23.17 4.23 4.36
C VAL A 239 -23.10 3.23 3.21
N GLY A 240 -22.13 2.34 3.20
CA GLY A 240 -21.90 1.36 2.13
C GLY A 240 -22.98 0.28 2.06
N ASP A 241 -22.90 -0.55 1.02
CA ASP A 241 -23.75 -1.72 0.81
C ASP A 241 -23.00 -2.97 1.23
N GLU A 242 -23.47 -3.66 2.28
CA GLU A 242 -22.85 -4.89 2.81
C GLU A 242 -22.58 -5.95 1.74
N SER A 243 -23.47 -6.06 0.75
CA SER A 243 -23.34 -7.04 -0.33
C SER A 243 -22.13 -6.75 -1.25
N LYS A 244 -21.70 -5.49 -1.32
CA LYS A 244 -20.58 -5.02 -2.13
C LYS A 244 -19.27 -4.93 -1.33
N LEU A 245 -19.35 -4.53 -0.06
CA LEU A 245 -18.19 -4.36 0.83
C LEU A 245 -17.56 -5.70 1.23
N GLY A 246 -18.33 -6.79 1.24
CA GLY A 246 -17.86 -8.09 1.70
C GLY A 246 -17.60 -8.18 3.20
N LYS A 247 -17.98 -7.14 3.96
CA LYS A 247 -17.99 -7.07 5.43
C LYS A 247 -19.28 -6.34 5.87
N PRO A 248 -19.77 -6.59 7.11
CA PRO A 248 -20.91 -5.84 7.65
C PRO A 248 -20.61 -4.36 7.69
N VAL A 249 -21.60 -3.50 7.31
CA VAL A 249 -21.52 -2.06 7.59
C VAL A 249 -21.60 -1.80 9.08
N GLN A 250 -21.10 -0.62 9.50
CA GLN A 250 -21.00 -0.23 10.91
C GLN A 250 -20.14 -1.21 11.73
N SER A 251 -19.16 -1.86 11.09
CA SER A 251 -18.20 -2.73 11.79
C SER A 251 -17.38 -1.92 12.79
N ASP A 252 -16.98 -0.70 12.42
CA ASP A 252 -16.24 0.21 13.28
C ASP A 252 -17.09 0.68 14.48
N LEU A 253 -18.37 0.95 14.28
CA LEU A 253 -19.30 1.27 15.37
C LEU A 253 -19.47 0.09 16.35
N LYS A 254 -19.48 -1.15 15.86
CA LYS A 254 -19.55 -2.35 16.73
C LYS A 254 -18.28 -2.60 17.50
N GLN A 255 -17.14 -2.15 16.98
CA GLN A 255 -15.82 -2.20 17.62
C GLN A 255 -15.51 -0.94 18.45
N GLU A 256 -16.50 -0.03 18.62
CA GLU A 256 -16.34 1.25 19.30
C GLU A 256 -15.28 2.18 18.68
N LYS A 257 -14.89 1.92 17.40
CA LYS A 257 -13.95 2.77 16.65
C LYS A 257 -14.64 4.07 16.22
N VAL A 258 -13.96 5.19 16.42
CA VAL A 258 -14.41 6.50 15.93
C VAL A 258 -13.95 6.68 14.48
N THR A 259 -14.84 7.23 13.64
CA THR A 259 -14.62 7.46 12.21
C THR A 259 -14.54 8.94 11.88
N TYR A 260 -13.99 9.30 10.75
CA TYR A 260 -13.91 10.70 10.31
C TYR A 260 -15.28 11.39 10.25
N PRO A 261 -16.35 10.74 9.70
CA PRO A 261 -17.71 11.30 9.75
C PRO A 261 -18.28 11.53 11.16
N TYR A 262 -17.81 10.81 12.16
CA TYR A 262 -18.21 11.05 13.56
C TYR A 262 -17.82 12.45 14.04
N PHE A 263 -16.62 12.93 13.65
CA PHE A 263 -16.10 14.23 14.10
C PHE A 263 -16.66 15.42 13.33
N ILE A 264 -16.73 15.33 12.00
CA ILE A 264 -17.07 16.48 11.16
C ILE A 264 -18.37 16.31 10.37
N GLY A 265 -19.01 15.15 10.46
CA GLY A 265 -20.22 14.81 9.71
C GLY A 265 -19.95 14.31 8.29
N LEU A 266 -20.90 13.54 7.75
CA LEU A 266 -20.76 12.84 6.48
C LEU A 266 -20.50 13.78 5.29
N ASP A 267 -21.25 14.89 5.18
CA ASP A 267 -21.11 15.81 4.05
C ASP A 267 -19.79 16.58 4.07
N ALA A 268 -19.27 16.89 5.27
CA ALA A 268 -17.96 17.53 5.39
C ALA A 268 -16.84 16.54 5.05
N SER A 269 -16.96 15.26 5.47
CA SER A 269 -16.01 14.20 5.11
C SER A 269 -15.95 13.98 3.59
N LYS A 270 -17.08 13.96 2.90
CA LYS A 270 -17.12 13.87 1.43
C LYS A 270 -16.40 15.04 0.76
N ARG A 271 -16.67 16.28 1.22
CA ARG A 271 -15.97 17.46 0.70
C ARG A 271 -14.46 17.41 0.94
N GLU A 272 -14.04 16.87 2.07
CA GLU A 272 -12.61 16.72 2.38
C GLU A 272 -11.93 15.69 1.47
N VAL A 273 -12.59 14.56 1.16
CA VAL A 273 -12.11 13.59 0.15
C VAL A 273 -11.94 14.26 -1.22
N GLU A 274 -12.95 15.04 -1.66
CA GLU A 274 -12.88 15.77 -2.93
C GLU A 274 -11.71 16.78 -2.94
N ARG A 275 -11.55 17.56 -1.87
CA ARG A 275 -10.47 18.53 -1.72
C ARG A 275 -9.08 17.89 -1.79
N LEU A 276 -8.87 16.84 -0.99
CA LEU A 276 -7.60 16.10 -0.95
C LEU A 276 -7.27 15.47 -2.31
N THR A 277 -8.26 14.89 -2.97
CA THR A 277 -8.09 14.27 -4.29
C THR A 277 -7.73 15.32 -5.36
N ALA A 278 -8.40 16.47 -5.35
CA ALA A 278 -8.10 17.55 -6.28
C ALA A 278 -6.69 18.10 -6.08
N GLU A 279 -6.26 18.29 -4.82
CA GLU A 279 -4.92 18.75 -4.47
C GLU A 279 -3.85 17.73 -4.89
N ALA A 280 -4.08 16.44 -4.63
CA ALA A 280 -3.20 15.36 -5.10
C ALA A 280 -2.98 15.42 -6.62
N LYS A 281 -4.08 15.48 -7.39
CA LYS A 281 -3.99 15.57 -8.86
C LYS A 281 -3.27 16.82 -9.33
N ARG A 282 -3.48 17.96 -8.66
CA ARG A 282 -2.78 19.21 -8.98
C ARG A 282 -1.28 19.04 -8.82
N VAL A 283 -0.83 18.52 -7.67
CA VAL A 283 0.62 18.33 -7.38
C VAL A 283 1.31 17.45 -8.43
N ILE A 284 0.67 16.34 -8.81
CA ILE A 284 1.23 15.44 -9.83
C ILE A 284 1.22 16.07 -11.22
N SER A 285 0.17 16.83 -11.57
CA SER A 285 0.09 17.51 -12.87
C SER A 285 1.13 18.61 -13.03
N GLU A 286 1.50 19.29 -11.94
CA GLU A 286 2.50 20.36 -11.90
C GLU A 286 3.93 19.83 -11.68
N GLY A 287 4.11 18.55 -11.30
CA GLY A 287 5.38 17.95 -10.88
C GLY A 287 6.39 17.65 -12.00
N ASN A 288 6.12 18.08 -13.24
CA ASN A 288 7.01 17.88 -14.41
C ASN A 288 7.41 16.41 -14.65
N PHE A 289 6.47 15.48 -14.44
CA PHE A 289 6.68 14.07 -14.75
C PHE A 289 6.62 13.80 -16.25
N THR A 290 7.33 12.76 -16.70
CA THR A 290 7.33 12.32 -18.11
C THR A 290 5.94 11.87 -18.55
N ASP A 291 5.24 11.10 -17.71
CA ASP A 291 3.87 10.64 -17.98
C ASP A 291 3.11 10.33 -16.69
N PRO A 292 2.44 11.31 -16.08
CA PRO A 292 1.74 11.11 -14.81
C PRO A 292 0.35 10.43 -14.97
N THR A 293 -0.06 10.07 -16.18
CA THR A 293 -1.43 9.65 -16.48
C THR A 293 -1.89 8.46 -15.61
N ARG A 294 -1.03 7.46 -15.38
CA ARG A 294 -1.38 6.30 -14.56
C ARG A 294 -1.62 6.66 -13.10
N LEU A 295 -0.84 7.60 -12.54
CA LEU A 295 -1.07 8.09 -11.17
C LEU A 295 -2.42 8.81 -11.06
N LEU A 296 -2.79 9.61 -12.06
CA LEU A 296 -4.09 10.29 -12.11
C LEU A 296 -5.24 9.29 -12.24
N GLU A 297 -5.14 8.29 -13.13
CA GLU A 297 -6.13 7.22 -13.27
C GLU A 297 -6.30 6.39 -11.99
N ILE A 298 -5.19 6.09 -11.28
CA ILE A 298 -5.22 5.38 -9.99
C ILE A 298 -5.94 6.22 -8.94
N SER A 299 -5.69 7.54 -8.88
CA SER A 299 -6.38 8.41 -7.93
C SER A 299 -7.90 8.43 -8.19
N ASP A 300 -8.33 8.49 -9.46
CA ASP A 300 -9.74 8.40 -9.83
C ASP A 300 -10.33 7.04 -9.44
N PHE A 301 -9.62 5.96 -9.71
CA PHE A 301 -10.04 4.61 -9.37
C PHE A 301 -10.21 4.42 -7.86
N LEU A 302 -9.28 4.96 -7.05
CA LEU A 302 -9.36 4.85 -5.59
C LEU A 302 -10.57 5.59 -5.01
N MET A 303 -10.92 6.74 -5.59
CA MET A 303 -12.03 7.57 -5.11
C MET A 303 -13.40 7.17 -5.68
N ALA A 304 -13.42 6.49 -6.85
CA ALA A 304 -14.65 6.00 -7.47
C ALA A 304 -15.19 4.70 -6.85
N ARG A 305 -14.52 4.17 -5.82
CA ARG A 305 -14.97 2.94 -5.14
C ARG A 305 -16.27 3.19 -4.40
N ASP A 306 -17.19 2.27 -4.58
CA ASP A 306 -18.47 2.15 -3.86
C ASP A 306 -18.48 0.88 -2.97
N HIS A 307 -17.30 0.21 -2.87
CA HIS A 307 -17.03 -0.98 -2.06
C HIS A 307 -15.52 -1.23 -1.84
#